data_6d7b1748314bb82d79c3de1ee7792bbd
#
_entry.id   6d7b1748314bb82d79c3de1ee7792bbd
#
_cell.length_a   1.000
_cell.length_b   1.000
_cell.length_c   1.000
_cell.angle_alpha   90.00
_cell.angle_beta   90.00
_cell.angle_gamma   90.00
#
_symmetry.space_group_name_H-M   'P 1'
#
loop_
_entity.id
_entity.type
_entity.pdbx_description
1 polymer ?
#
loop_
_entity_poly.entity_id
_entity_poly.type
_entity_poly.pdbx_seq_one_letter_code
_entity_poly.pdbx_strand_id
1 'polypeptide(L)'
;MTGRQELPYLLLIVCLLGPITEELVYRGVLMNTFLKDSPWYGDVLLSACIFGYVHVSSGLTPLAFFTYASGGAILAFLYRKTHSLYYPILLHIMINITAFWELWVLLFSGR
;
A
#
# COMPACT_ATOMS: atom_id res chain seq x y z
N MET A 1 -25.37 14.88 4.52
CA MET A 1 -24.33 14.98 3.49
C MET A 1 -24.41 13.78 2.58
N THR A 2 -24.32 13.96 1.30
CA THR A 2 -24.33 12.85 0.35
C THR A 2 -22.91 12.27 0.23
N GLY A 3 -22.79 10.96 -0.03
CA GLY A 3 -21.51 10.33 -0.23
C GLY A 3 -20.65 11.00 -1.30
N ARG A 4 -21.30 11.64 -2.26
CA ARG A 4 -20.60 12.34 -3.33
C ARG A 4 -19.85 13.58 -2.84
N GLN A 5 -20.37 14.26 -1.83
CA GLN A 5 -19.69 15.43 -1.25
C GLN A 5 -18.43 15.02 -0.47
N GLU A 6 -18.42 13.77 0.01
CA GLU A 6 -17.28 13.22 0.75
C GLU A 6 -16.26 12.54 -0.16
N LEU A 7 -16.63 12.27 -1.42
CA LEU A 7 -15.79 11.50 -2.34
C LEU A 7 -14.40 12.11 -2.55
N PRO A 8 -14.22 13.45 -2.73
CA PRO A 8 -12.87 14.00 -2.88
C PRO A 8 -11.98 13.73 -1.67
N TYR A 9 -12.53 13.82 -0.47
CA TYR A 9 -11.79 13.56 0.77
C TYR A 9 -11.44 12.10 0.90
N LEU A 10 -12.38 11.21 0.56
CA LEU A 10 -12.16 9.78 0.60
C LEU A 10 -11.04 9.36 -0.36
N LEU A 11 -11.08 9.85 -1.59
CA LEU A 11 -10.05 9.55 -2.59
C LEU A 11 -8.68 10.09 -2.17
N LEU A 12 -8.63 11.29 -1.58
CA LEU A 12 -7.39 11.85 -1.08
C LEU A 12 -6.78 10.98 0.02
N ILE A 13 -7.60 10.54 0.96
CA ILE A 13 -7.15 9.69 2.06
C ILE A 13 -6.67 8.33 1.52
N VAL A 14 -7.48 7.67 0.71
CA VAL A 14 -7.20 6.30 0.24
C VAL A 14 -6.04 6.28 -0.76
N CYS A 15 -5.94 7.27 -1.65
CA CYS A 15 -4.98 7.24 -2.74
C CYS A 15 -3.67 7.98 -2.44
N LEU A 16 -3.64 8.88 -1.46
CA LEU A 16 -2.45 9.65 -1.12
C LEU A 16 -2.00 9.43 0.31
N LEU A 17 -2.82 9.83 1.27
CA LEU A 17 -2.42 9.79 2.69
C LEU A 17 -2.23 8.38 3.20
N GLY A 18 -3.10 7.45 2.81
CA GLY A 18 -2.98 6.04 3.17
C GLY A 18 -1.67 5.43 2.69
N PRO A 19 -1.41 5.45 1.38
CA PRO A 19 -0.14 4.92 0.84
C PRO A 19 1.11 5.55 1.46
N ILE A 20 1.13 6.88 1.65
CA ILE A 20 2.28 7.54 2.28
C ILE A 20 2.48 7.01 3.69
N THR A 21 1.43 6.96 4.51
CA THR A 21 1.49 6.47 5.89
C THR A 21 1.91 5.01 5.92
N GLU A 22 1.32 4.17 5.09
CA GLU A 22 1.64 2.75 5.04
C GLU A 22 3.10 2.50 4.65
N GLU A 23 3.63 3.22 3.66
CA GLU A 23 5.03 3.04 3.27
C GLU A 23 5.98 3.52 4.36
N LEU A 24 5.66 4.61 5.05
CA LEU A 24 6.47 5.07 6.18
C LEU A 24 6.56 4.00 7.27
N VAL A 25 5.45 3.32 7.56
CA VAL A 25 5.42 2.28 8.60
C VAL A 25 6.08 0.98 8.11
N TYR A 26 5.64 0.44 7.00
CA TYR A 26 6.06 -0.89 6.56
C TYR A 26 7.48 -0.90 5.97
N ARG A 27 7.88 0.16 5.29
CA ARG A 27 9.22 0.26 4.68
C ARG A 27 10.14 1.13 5.52
N GLY A 28 9.67 2.29 5.93
CA GLY A 28 10.51 3.19 6.70
C GLY A 28 10.89 2.69 8.08
N VAL A 29 9.93 2.11 8.81
CA VAL A 29 10.16 1.65 10.18
C VAL A 29 10.41 0.15 10.24
N LEU A 30 9.47 -0.65 9.77
CA LEU A 30 9.51 -2.10 9.94
C LEU A 30 10.74 -2.73 9.27
N MET A 31 11.00 -2.41 8.02
CA MET A 31 12.13 -2.98 7.27
C MET A 31 13.49 -2.50 7.79
N ASN A 32 13.56 -1.35 8.43
CA ASN A 32 14.80 -0.83 9.00
C ASN A 32 15.02 -1.24 10.46
N THR A 33 14.02 -1.86 11.08
CA THR A 33 14.10 -2.32 12.47
C THR A 33 14.33 -3.82 12.56
N PHE A 34 13.64 -4.60 11.72
CA PHE A 34 13.66 -6.07 11.80
C PHE A 34 14.26 -6.65 10.53
N LEU A 35 15.24 -7.56 10.70
CA LEU A 35 15.86 -8.33 9.62
C LEU A 35 16.44 -7.45 8.50
N LYS A 36 16.85 -6.23 8.87
CA LYS A 36 17.36 -5.26 7.90
C LYS A 36 18.50 -5.84 7.06
N ASP A 37 18.37 -5.66 5.74
CA ASP A 37 19.38 -6.07 4.76
C ASP A 37 19.79 -7.55 4.84
N SER A 38 18.89 -8.41 5.33
CA SER A 38 19.18 -9.84 5.42
C SER A 38 19.46 -10.43 4.03
N PRO A 39 20.46 -11.36 3.92
CA PRO A 39 20.85 -11.91 2.61
C PRO A 39 19.73 -12.70 1.94
N TRP A 40 18.80 -13.26 2.73
CA TRP A 40 17.66 -14.05 2.25
C TRP A 40 16.37 -13.20 2.13
N TYR A 41 16.50 -11.87 2.12
CA TYR A 41 15.36 -10.95 1.97
C TYR A 41 14.30 -11.10 3.05
N GLY A 42 14.73 -11.37 4.29
CA GLY A 42 13.82 -11.49 5.43
C GLY A 42 13.07 -10.21 5.74
N ASP A 43 13.69 -9.06 5.54
CA ASP A 43 13.04 -7.77 5.69
C ASP A 43 11.86 -7.59 4.72
N VAL A 44 12.06 -7.98 3.47
CA VAL A 44 11.01 -7.93 2.44
C VAL A 44 9.89 -8.91 2.78
N LEU A 45 10.25 -10.14 3.13
CA LEU A 45 9.26 -11.19 3.45
C LEU A 45 8.43 -10.82 4.69
N LEU A 46 9.08 -10.34 5.75
CA LEU A 46 8.39 -9.95 6.97
C LEU A 46 7.44 -8.78 6.72
N SER A 47 7.91 -7.75 6.03
CA SER A 47 7.10 -6.58 5.70
C SER A 47 5.89 -6.98 4.84
N ALA A 48 6.10 -7.81 3.83
CA ALA A 48 5.05 -8.28 2.94
C ALA A 48 4.00 -9.11 3.68
N CYS A 49 4.42 -10.01 4.55
CA CYS A 49 3.49 -10.86 5.31
C CYS A 49 2.65 -10.06 6.30
N ILE A 50 3.26 -9.12 7.01
CA ILE A 50 2.52 -8.26 7.94
C ILE A 50 1.56 -7.36 7.17
N PHE A 51 2.00 -6.77 6.07
CA PHE A 51 1.15 -5.95 5.22
C PHE A 51 -0.07 -6.74 4.74
N GLY A 52 0.14 -7.95 4.24
CA GLY A 52 -0.95 -8.80 3.76
C GLY A 52 -1.91 -9.19 4.87
N TYR A 53 -1.39 -9.57 6.03
CA TYR A 53 -2.22 -9.98 7.16
C TYR A 53 -3.09 -8.81 7.66
N VAL A 54 -2.52 -7.63 7.82
CA VAL A 54 -3.25 -6.46 8.32
C VAL A 54 -4.37 -6.09 7.35
N HIS A 55 -4.13 -6.17 6.04
CA HIS A 55 -5.11 -5.79 5.06
C HIS A 55 -6.28 -6.76 4.92
N VAL A 56 -6.12 -8.01 5.37
CA VAL A 56 -7.18 -9.03 5.28
C VAL A 56 -7.65 -9.53 6.63
N SER A 57 -7.26 -8.86 7.72
CA SER A 57 -7.54 -9.35 9.08
C SER A 57 -9.03 -9.47 9.41
N SER A 58 -9.90 -8.70 8.73
CA SER A 58 -11.34 -8.75 8.93
C SER A 58 -12.05 -9.80 8.06
N GLY A 59 -11.38 -10.36 7.06
CA GLY A 59 -11.95 -11.34 6.15
C GLY A 59 -10.85 -12.14 5.48
N LEU A 60 -10.04 -12.84 6.29
CA LEU A 60 -8.88 -13.56 5.81
C LEU A 60 -9.29 -14.72 4.89
N THR A 61 -8.88 -14.62 3.64
CA THR A 61 -8.88 -15.75 2.70
C THR A 61 -7.46 -15.90 2.18
N PRO A 62 -7.03 -17.14 1.83
CA PRO A 62 -5.69 -17.33 1.28
C PRO A 62 -5.43 -16.49 0.04
N LEU A 63 -6.40 -16.39 -0.86
CA LEU A 63 -6.25 -15.61 -2.08
C LEU A 63 -6.05 -14.13 -1.78
N ALA A 64 -6.87 -13.55 -0.90
CA ALA A 64 -6.75 -12.15 -0.52
C ALA A 64 -5.41 -11.87 0.16
N PHE A 65 -4.98 -12.76 1.08
CA PHE A 65 -3.69 -12.61 1.74
C PHE A 65 -2.55 -12.58 0.73
N PHE A 66 -2.49 -13.55 -0.18
CA PHE A 66 -1.42 -13.62 -1.17
C PHE A 66 -1.44 -12.44 -2.14
N THR A 67 -2.63 -11.94 -2.47
CA THR A 67 -2.76 -10.75 -3.32
C THR A 67 -2.12 -9.53 -2.65
N TYR A 68 -2.49 -9.24 -1.40
CA TYR A 68 -1.93 -8.09 -0.68
C TYR A 68 -0.46 -8.30 -0.33
N ALA A 69 -0.09 -9.51 0.09
CA ALA A 69 1.30 -9.81 0.41
C ALA A 69 2.21 -9.69 -0.82
N SER A 70 1.75 -10.12 -1.98
CA SER A 70 2.50 -9.97 -3.24
C SER A 70 2.72 -8.51 -3.59
N GLY A 71 1.68 -7.68 -3.48
CA GLY A 71 1.81 -6.24 -3.67
C GLY A 71 2.77 -5.63 -2.67
N GLY A 72 2.67 -6.02 -1.40
CA GLY A 72 3.58 -5.58 -0.36
C GLY A 72 5.02 -6.00 -0.62
N ALA A 73 5.23 -7.21 -1.16
CA ALA A 73 6.56 -7.70 -1.51
C ALA A 73 7.19 -6.88 -2.63
N ILE A 74 6.41 -6.52 -3.65
CA ILE A 74 6.89 -5.67 -4.74
C ILE A 74 7.35 -4.32 -4.21
N LEU A 75 6.53 -3.69 -3.37
CA LEU A 75 6.87 -2.39 -2.78
C LEU A 75 8.08 -2.47 -1.86
N ALA A 76 8.17 -3.52 -1.06
CA ALA A 76 9.29 -3.74 -0.16
C ALA A 76 10.59 -4.00 -0.92
N PHE A 77 10.53 -4.79 -1.99
CA PHE A 77 11.68 -5.06 -2.85
C PHE A 77 12.17 -3.77 -3.52
N LEU A 78 11.25 -2.96 -4.01
CA LEU A 78 11.57 -1.67 -4.61
C LEU A 78 12.26 -0.75 -3.62
N TYR A 79 11.74 -0.68 -2.38
CA TYR A 79 12.38 0.09 -1.33
C TYR A 79 13.79 -0.40 -1.05
N ARG A 80 13.96 -1.71 -0.89
CA ARG A 80 15.28 -2.28 -0.60
C ARG A 80 16.29 -2.01 -1.71
N LYS A 81 15.88 -2.09 -2.96
CA LYS A 81 16.77 -1.85 -4.11
C LYS A 81 17.13 -0.38 -4.30
N THR A 82 16.21 0.52 -4.00
CA THR A 82 16.43 1.96 -4.23
C THR A 82 16.92 2.70 -2.99
N HIS A 83 16.75 2.12 -1.79
CA HIS A 83 17.01 2.78 -0.51
C HIS A 83 16.31 4.13 -0.37
N SER A 84 15.14 4.26 -0.99
CA SER A 84 14.36 5.48 -1.01
C SER A 84 12.89 5.15 -0.83
N LEU A 85 12.20 5.89 0.05
CA LEU A 85 10.75 5.79 0.22
C LEU A 85 9.99 6.41 -0.95
N TYR A 86 10.63 7.28 -1.72
CA TYR A 86 9.99 7.98 -2.82
C TYR A 86 9.36 7.01 -3.83
N TYR A 87 10.13 6.00 -4.27
CA TYR A 87 9.67 5.09 -5.31
C TYR A 87 8.53 4.17 -4.86
N PRO A 88 8.59 3.50 -3.70
CA PRO A 88 7.46 2.70 -3.27
C PRO A 88 6.22 3.54 -2.93
N ILE A 89 6.40 4.74 -2.39
CA ILE A 89 5.27 5.65 -2.16
C ILE A 89 4.59 6.00 -3.50
N LEU A 90 5.37 6.39 -4.49
CA LEU A 90 4.83 6.75 -5.80
C LEU A 90 4.11 5.58 -6.46
N LEU A 91 4.73 4.40 -6.45
CA LEU A 91 4.11 3.20 -7.03
C LEU A 91 2.83 2.82 -6.28
N HIS A 92 2.84 2.90 -4.94
CA HIS A 92 1.68 2.58 -4.13
C HIS A 92 0.51 3.54 -4.42
N ILE A 93 0.80 4.83 -4.56
CA ILE A 93 -0.19 5.83 -4.97
C ILE A 93 -0.80 5.45 -6.33
N MET A 94 0.04 5.11 -7.30
CA MET A 94 -0.42 4.72 -8.63
C MET A 94 -1.29 3.48 -8.60
N ILE A 95 -0.92 2.47 -7.81
CA ILE A 95 -1.70 1.25 -7.63
C ILE A 95 -3.09 1.60 -7.07
N ASN A 96 -3.15 2.43 -6.04
CA ASN A 96 -4.42 2.79 -5.41
C ASN A 96 -5.29 3.66 -6.31
N ILE A 97 -4.70 4.59 -7.05
CA ILE A 97 -5.47 5.36 -8.04
C ILE A 97 -6.11 4.42 -9.07
N THR A 98 -5.35 3.45 -9.56
CA THR A 98 -5.85 2.46 -10.51
C THR A 98 -6.95 1.60 -9.90
N ALA A 99 -6.76 1.13 -8.67
CA ALA A 99 -7.74 0.30 -7.97
C ALA A 99 -9.07 1.02 -7.72
N PHE A 100 -9.02 2.33 -7.51
CA PHE A 100 -10.19 3.16 -7.26
C PHE A 100 -10.59 4.01 -8.48
N TRP A 101 -10.22 3.57 -9.67
CA TRP A 101 -10.43 4.31 -10.92
C TRP A 101 -11.88 4.71 -11.14
N GLU A 102 -12.82 3.82 -10.86
CA GLU A 102 -14.24 4.09 -11.03
C GLU A 102 -14.71 5.29 -10.18
N LEU A 103 -14.19 5.40 -8.96
CA LEU A 103 -14.51 6.52 -8.09
C LEU A 103 -13.92 7.85 -8.59
N TRP A 104 -12.73 7.79 -9.19
CA TRP A 104 -12.16 8.97 -9.85
C TRP A 104 -13.01 9.42 -11.03
N VAL A 105 -13.44 8.48 -11.85
CA VAL A 105 -14.33 8.77 -12.98
C VAL A 105 -15.62 9.41 -12.48
N LEU A 106 -16.22 8.86 -11.43
CA LEU A 106 -17.43 9.40 -10.83
C LEU A 106 -17.23 10.85 -10.36
N LEU A 107 -16.10 11.13 -9.73
CA LEU A 107 -15.80 12.47 -9.23
C LEU A 107 -15.71 13.49 -10.37
N PHE A 108 -14.98 13.17 -11.44
CA PHE A 108 -14.73 14.11 -12.54
C PHE A 108 -15.86 14.14 -13.56
N SER A 109 -16.73 13.14 -13.61
CA SER A 109 -17.85 13.11 -14.55
C SER A 109 -18.99 14.04 -14.15
N GLY A 110 -19.00 14.52 -12.92
CA GLY A 110 -20.09 15.36 -12.43
C GLY A 110 -21.41 14.61 -12.16
N ARG A 111 -21.38 13.29 -12.10
CA ARG A 111 -22.58 12.47 -11.93
C ARG A 111 -22.71 11.82 -10.56
#